data_97d9d79da251e2d3a39022625a806317
#
_entry.id   97d9d79da251e2d3a39022625a806317
#
_cell.length_a   1.000
_cell.length_b   1.000
_cell.length_c   1.000
_cell.angle_alpha   90.00
_cell.angle_beta   90.00
_cell.angle_gamma   90.00
#
_symmetry.space_group_name_H-M   'P 1'
#
loop_
_entity.id
_entity.type
_entity.pdbx_description
1 polymer ?
#
loop_
_entity_poly.entity_id
_entity_poly.type
_entity_poly.pdbx_seq_one_letter_code
_entity_poly.pdbx_strand_id
1 'polypeptide(L)'
;VICSYAAIGLFMSCLTSYQVVAAVATLGALAFLNYVGRIGQEIPFVRDITYWLSISGRSDELINGLISSDGVCYFLIVISLFLTLSIMLILSGKHKLSKSMAFIRYMGVVILAMLLGYVTSRPGLQCFYDASSIKQNSLNPVSQEIMEKMDGGLTITTYVNLLDVNFYLGAPSERNSDANRFKKFIRFKPNIRMNYVYYYADAGNEVLEDRFPDLNTQQRAWKMAVMEDLDIEMFLSPEQVAQQVDLSGEKYRFVRLLERENGKKTFLRIFDDSYIYPREGEISTAMKRLVTKAPKVVFLTGHGERDIQRAGDRDYYTFAIDPTFRHSLINQGFDVDSIILSGDRAIPMDIDVLVVADLQRPFSIRELARI
;
A
#
# COMPACT_ATOMS: atom_id res chain seq x y z
N VAL A 1 10.28 4.47 -23.86
CA VAL A 1 8.96 5.12 -23.76
C VAL A 1 8.60 5.84 -25.06
N ILE A 2 9.35 6.85 -25.51
CA ILE A 2 9.03 7.64 -26.73
C ILE A 2 8.92 6.73 -27.96
N CYS A 3 9.82 5.77 -28.15
CA CYS A 3 9.77 4.82 -29.27
C CYS A 3 8.49 3.96 -29.26
N SER A 4 7.98 3.58 -28.08
CA SER A 4 6.72 2.82 -27.99
C SER A 4 5.52 3.67 -28.42
N TYR A 5 5.49 4.95 -28.04
CA TYR A 5 4.45 5.88 -28.48
C TYR A 5 4.51 6.10 -30.01
N ALA A 6 5.72 6.24 -30.55
CA ALA A 6 5.92 6.33 -32.00
C ALA A 6 5.45 5.07 -32.74
N ALA A 7 5.73 3.88 -32.22
CA ALA A 7 5.29 2.61 -32.80
C ALA A 7 3.76 2.47 -32.81
N ILE A 8 3.09 2.89 -31.72
CA ILE A 8 1.62 2.94 -31.65
C ILE A 8 1.05 3.91 -32.67
N GLY A 9 1.62 5.13 -32.76
CA GLY A 9 1.21 6.14 -33.74
C GLY A 9 1.39 5.69 -35.19
N LEU A 10 2.51 5.00 -35.50
CA LEU A 10 2.77 4.41 -36.80
C LEU A 10 1.70 3.35 -37.15
N PHE A 11 1.35 2.49 -36.21
CA PHE A 11 0.30 1.49 -36.41
C PHE A 11 -1.06 2.15 -36.69
N MET A 12 -1.43 3.17 -35.88
CA MET A 12 -2.68 3.91 -36.11
C MET A 12 -2.70 4.62 -37.49
N SER A 13 -1.56 5.13 -37.94
CA SER A 13 -1.40 5.71 -39.26
C SER A 13 -1.54 4.67 -40.39
N CYS A 14 -1.19 3.41 -40.14
CA CYS A 14 -1.39 2.34 -41.11
C CYS A 14 -2.86 1.89 -41.24
N LEU A 15 -3.69 2.13 -40.21
CA LEU A 15 -5.11 1.74 -40.20
C LEU A 15 -6.01 2.67 -41.00
N THR A 16 -5.60 3.91 -41.23
CA THR A 16 -6.42 4.92 -41.93
C THR A 16 -5.58 5.78 -42.86
N SER A 17 -6.16 6.22 -43.96
CA SER A 17 -5.57 7.19 -44.88
C SER A 17 -5.72 8.65 -44.43
N TYR A 18 -6.52 8.90 -43.40
CA TYR A 18 -6.81 10.26 -42.91
C TYR A 18 -5.89 10.60 -41.71
N GLN A 19 -4.98 11.57 -41.89
CA GLN A 19 -3.98 11.97 -40.89
C GLN A 19 -4.63 12.39 -39.56
N VAL A 20 -5.72 13.18 -39.61
CA VAL A 20 -6.43 13.64 -38.42
C VAL A 20 -7.01 12.46 -37.62
N VAL A 21 -7.62 11.49 -38.33
CA VAL A 21 -8.18 10.28 -37.71
C VAL A 21 -7.07 9.45 -37.06
N ALA A 22 -5.92 9.30 -37.72
CA ALA A 22 -4.77 8.61 -37.15
C ALA A 22 -4.24 9.30 -35.87
N ALA A 23 -4.17 10.62 -35.86
CA ALA A 23 -3.73 11.39 -34.68
C ALA A 23 -4.70 11.24 -33.51
N VAL A 24 -6.00 11.37 -33.72
CA VAL A 24 -7.04 11.19 -32.69
C VAL A 24 -7.04 9.76 -32.15
N ALA A 25 -6.96 8.76 -33.08
CA ALA A 25 -6.88 7.36 -32.67
C ALA A 25 -5.62 7.05 -31.82
N THR A 26 -4.49 7.65 -32.19
CA THR A 26 -3.24 7.53 -31.39
C THR A 26 -3.41 8.11 -29.99
N LEU A 27 -3.97 9.33 -29.87
CA LEU A 27 -4.24 9.95 -28.58
C LEU A 27 -5.21 9.11 -27.75
N GLY A 28 -6.27 8.58 -28.36
CA GLY A 28 -7.22 7.69 -27.68
C GLY A 28 -6.57 6.40 -27.19
N ALA A 29 -5.73 5.76 -28.00
CA ALA A 29 -5.00 4.56 -27.63
C ALA A 29 -4.01 4.81 -26.49
N LEU A 30 -3.26 5.91 -26.53
CA LEU A 30 -2.32 6.28 -25.49
C LEU A 30 -3.06 6.65 -24.18
N ALA A 31 -4.17 7.37 -24.26
CA ALA A 31 -5.00 7.68 -23.10
C ALA A 31 -5.52 6.38 -22.47
N PHE A 32 -6.07 5.46 -23.27
CA PHE A 32 -6.53 4.16 -22.81
C PHE A 32 -5.42 3.39 -22.10
N LEU A 33 -4.23 3.25 -22.68
CA LEU A 33 -3.09 2.54 -22.10
C LEU A 33 -2.54 3.21 -20.83
N ASN A 34 -2.72 4.50 -20.64
CA ASN A 34 -2.37 5.19 -19.40
C ASN A 34 -3.39 4.95 -18.29
N TYR A 35 -4.68 4.86 -18.61
CA TYR A 35 -5.75 4.74 -17.63
C TYR A 35 -6.22 3.31 -17.35
N VAL A 36 -5.92 2.36 -18.26
CA VAL A 36 -6.40 0.97 -18.17
C VAL A 36 -6.02 0.29 -16.86
N GLY A 37 -4.89 0.62 -16.26
CA GLY A 37 -4.44 0.07 -14.98
C GLY A 37 -5.33 0.42 -13.77
N ARG A 38 -6.30 1.33 -13.94
CA ARG A 38 -7.29 1.68 -12.91
C ARG A 38 -8.60 0.91 -13.05
N ILE A 39 -8.79 0.22 -14.19
CA ILE A 39 -10.03 -0.49 -14.51
C ILE A 39 -10.02 -1.89 -13.90
N GLY A 40 -11.12 -2.29 -13.26
CA GLY A 40 -11.35 -3.66 -12.78
C GLY A 40 -10.42 -4.10 -11.67
N GLN A 41 -9.97 -3.19 -10.81
CA GLN A 41 -9.05 -3.49 -9.70
C GLN A 41 -9.67 -4.38 -8.62
N GLU A 42 -10.99 -4.50 -8.60
CA GLU A 42 -11.75 -5.36 -7.69
C GLU A 42 -11.56 -6.84 -8.01
N ILE A 43 -11.41 -7.17 -9.31
CA ILE A 43 -11.28 -8.55 -9.79
C ILE A 43 -9.79 -8.87 -9.98
N PRO A 44 -9.19 -9.79 -9.19
CA PRO A 44 -7.74 -10.03 -9.21
C PRO A 44 -7.18 -10.31 -10.61
N PHE A 45 -7.84 -11.16 -11.39
CA PHE A 45 -7.40 -11.51 -12.75
C PHE A 45 -7.44 -10.32 -13.72
N VAL A 46 -8.50 -9.49 -13.64
CA VAL A 46 -8.63 -8.29 -14.48
C VAL A 46 -7.59 -7.26 -14.09
N ARG A 47 -7.41 -7.04 -12.79
CA ARG A 47 -6.39 -6.14 -12.24
C ARG A 47 -4.99 -6.48 -12.75
N ASP A 48 -4.62 -7.75 -12.73
CA ASP A 48 -3.27 -8.18 -13.14
C ASP A 48 -3.04 -7.93 -14.65
N ILE A 49 -4.04 -8.16 -15.48
CA ILE A 49 -3.99 -7.87 -16.94
C ILE A 49 -3.93 -6.37 -17.19
N THR A 50 -4.85 -5.60 -16.59
CA THR A 50 -4.94 -4.15 -16.82
C THR A 50 -3.70 -3.42 -16.29
N TYR A 51 -3.16 -3.85 -15.15
CA TYR A 51 -1.90 -3.35 -14.63
C TYR A 51 -0.73 -3.64 -15.59
N TRP A 52 -0.68 -4.85 -16.15
CA TRP A 52 0.35 -5.22 -17.13
C TRP A 52 0.25 -4.40 -18.43
N LEU A 53 -0.96 -4.13 -18.90
CA LEU A 53 -1.20 -3.31 -20.10
C LEU A 53 -0.86 -1.83 -19.89
N SER A 54 -0.92 -1.34 -18.64
CA SER A 54 -0.69 0.07 -18.34
C SER A 54 0.75 0.50 -18.59
N ILE A 55 0.90 1.61 -19.31
CA ILE A 55 2.21 2.23 -19.58
C ILE A 55 2.66 3.10 -18.42
N SER A 56 1.74 3.76 -17.70
CA SER A 56 2.06 4.84 -16.76
C SER A 56 3.03 4.42 -15.67
N GLY A 57 2.76 3.34 -14.93
CA GLY A 57 3.61 2.92 -13.82
C GLY A 57 5.05 2.57 -14.23
N ARG A 58 5.23 1.97 -15.41
CA ARG A 58 6.56 1.60 -15.93
C ARG A 58 7.32 2.78 -16.52
N SER A 59 6.60 3.71 -17.17
CA SER A 59 7.23 4.95 -17.65
C SER A 59 7.72 5.80 -16.50
N ASP A 60 6.94 5.92 -15.43
CA ASP A 60 7.30 6.70 -14.25
C ASP A 60 8.54 6.12 -13.54
N GLU A 61 8.64 4.79 -13.44
CA GLU A 61 9.84 4.14 -12.90
C GLU A 61 11.11 4.51 -13.70
N LEU A 62 11.06 4.39 -15.02
CA LEU A 62 12.19 4.73 -15.89
C LEU A 62 12.54 6.23 -15.86
N ILE A 63 11.54 7.11 -15.82
CA ILE A 63 11.74 8.57 -15.72
C ILE A 63 12.39 8.93 -14.38
N ASN A 64 11.99 8.24 -13.30
CA ASN A 64 12.56 8.42 -11.97
C ASN A 64 13.93 7.72 -11.78
N GLY A 65 14.51 7.17 -12.84
CA GLY A 65 15.84 6.57 -12.83
C GLY A 65 15.89 5.12 -12.33
N LEU A 66 14.74 4.44 -12.22
CA LEU A 66 14.73 3.01 -11.95
C LEU A 66 14.67 2.23 -13.27
N ILE A 67 15.75 1.54 -13.58
CA ILE A 67 15.83 0.63 -14.74
C ILE A 67 15.51 -0.77 -14.25
N SER A 68 14.32 -1.27 -14.60
CA SER A 68 13.90 -2.64 -14.32
C SER A 68 13.91 -3.48 -15.60
N SER A 69 14.31 -4.75 -15.51
CA SER A 69 14.34 -5.64 -16.66
C SER A 69 12.94 -5.86 -17.25
N ASP A 70 11.92 -5.97 -16.40
CA ASP A 70 10.52 -6.11 -16.84
C ASP A 70 10.00 -4.84 -17.53
N GLY A 71 10.37 -3.65 -17.05
CA GLY A 71 10.03 -2.37 -17.69
C GLY A 71 10.67 -2.22 -19.06
N VAL A 72 11.96 -2.55 -19.20
CA VAL A 72 12.66 -2.51 -20.47
C VAL A 72 12.07 -3.52 -21.45
N CYS A 73 11.90 -4.78 -21.01
CA CYS A 73 11.27 -5.83 -21.83
C CYS A 73 9.85 -5.45 -22.28
N TYR A 74 9.06 -4.86 -21.39
CA TYR A 74 7.72 -4.38 -21.72
C TYR A 74 7.73 -3.40 -22.89
N PHE A 75 8.57 -2.36 -22.84
CA PHE A 75 8.67 -1.38 -23.94
C PHE A 75 9.18 -2.01 -25.24
N LEU A 76 10.13 -2.95 -25.16
CA LEU A 76 10.60 -3.69 -26.34
C LEU A 76 9.50 -4.56 -26.94
N ILE A 77 8.72 -5.25 -26.10
CA ILE A 77 7.57 -6.07 -26.54
C ILE A 77 6.51 -5.18 -27.20
N VAL A 78 6.16 -4.04 -26.61
CA VAL A 78 5.18 -3.09 -27.17
C VAL A 78 5.65 -2.56 -28.53
N ILE A 79 6.91 -2.13 -28.63
CA ILE A 79 7.49 -1.66 -29.90
C ILE A 79 7.43 -2.76 -30.96
N SER A 80 7.91 -3.97 -30.62
CA SER A 80 7.92 -5.10 -31.55
C SER A 80 6.51 -5.52 -31.99
N LEU A 81 5.55 -5.51 -31.06
CA LEU A 81 4.15 -5.81 -31.33
C LEU A 81 3.57 -4.85 -32.38
N PHE A 82 3.63 -3.54 -32.11
CA PHE A 82 3.02 -2.55 -33.00
C PHE A 82 3.74 -2.43 -34.34
N LEU A 83 5.05 -2.58 -34.39
CA LEU A 83 5.79 -2.66 -35.63
C LEU A 83 5.41 -3.92 -36.46
N THR A 84 5.32 -5.09 -35.80
CA THR A 84 4.90 -6.33 -36.47
C THR A 84 3.49 -6.21 -37.02
N LEU A 85 2.54 -5.66 -36.23
CA LEU A 85 1.18 -5.41 -36.67
C LEU A 85 1.13 -4.43 -37.85
N SER A 86 1.96 -3.37 -37.85
CA SER A 86 2.05 -2.42 -38.98
C SER A 86 2.58 -3.10 -40.23
N ILE A 87 3.65 -3.90 -40.13
CA ILE A 87 4.20 -4.65 -41.24
C ILE A 87 3.16 -5.64 -41.82
N MET A 88 2.48 -6.38 -40.95
CA MET A 88 1.44 -7.33 -41.35
C MET A 88 0.29 -6.62 -42.08
N LEU A 89 -0.12 -5.46 -41.61
CA LEU A 89 -1.19 -4.66 -42.24
C LEU A 89 -0.78 -4.20 -43.63
N ILE A 90 0.42 -3.67 -43.82
CA ILE A 90 0.96 -3.24 -45.09
C ILE A 90 1.10 -4.43 -46.07
N LEU A 91 1.57 -5.57 -45.60
CA LEU A 91 1.72 -6.78 -46.40
C LEU A 91 0.37 -7.42 -46.79
N SER A 92 -0.64 -7.32 -45.91
CA SER A 92 -1.99 -7.86 -46.16
C SER A 92 -2.67 -7.18 -47.34
N GLY A 93 -2.31 -5.93 -47.63
CA GLY A 93 -2.73 -5.23 -48.85
C GLY A 93 -2.21 -5.84 -50.16
N LYS A 94 -1.09 -6.61 -50.09
CA LYS A 94 -0.46 -7.26 -51.25
C LYS A 94 -0.87 -8.73 -51.44
N HIS A 95 -1.31 -9.41 -50.38
CA HIS A 95 -1.69 -10.82 -50.43
C HIS A 95 -3.13 -11.01 -49.94
N LYS A 96 -3.99 -11.57 -50.80
CA LYS A 96 -5.39 -11.89 -50.45
C LYS A 96 -5.43 -13.13 -49.53
N LEU A 97 -5.29 -12.92 -48.25
CA LEU A 97 -5.56 -13.95 -47.24
C LEU A 97 -7.05 -14.05 -46.94
N SER A 98 -7.54 -15.24 -46.58
CA SER A 98 -8.89 -15.35 -46.04
C SER A 98 -8.99 -14.54 -44.73
N LYS A 99 -10.18 -13.96 -44.47
CA LYS A 99 -10.41 -13.16 -43.24
C LYS A 99 -10.07 -13.93 -41.95
N SER A 100 -10.42 -15.23 -41.92
CA SER A 100 -10.10 -16.10 -40.77
C SER A 100 -8.58 -16.29 -40.57
N MET A 101 -7.84 -16.49 -41.67
CA MET A 101 -6.38 -16.66 -41.59
C MET A 101 -5.67 -15.35 -41.16
N ALA A 102 -6.17 -14.21 -41.66
CA ALA A 102 -5.68 -12.90 -41.22
C ALA A 102 -5.93 -12.70 -39.71
N PHE A 103 -7.14 -12.97 -39.25
CA PHE A 103 -7.49 -12.88 -37.82
C PHE A 103 -6.60 -13.76 -36.94
N ILE A 104 -6.41 -15.03 -37.31
CA ILE A 104 -5.55 -15.97 -36.55
C ILE A 104 -4.11 -15.44 -36.47
N ARG A 105 -3.55 -14.87 -37.54
CA ARG A 105 -2.19 -14.30 -37.50
C ARG A 105 -2.09 -13.08 -36.59
N TYR A 106 -3.04 -12.14 -36.64
CA TYR A 106 -3.03 -10.97 -35.75
C TYR A 106 -3.18 -11.39 -34.30
N MET A 107 -4.13 -12.29 -34.01
CA MET A 107 -4.31 -12.82 -32.67
C MET A 107 -3.07 -13.58 -32.14
N GLY A 108 -2.43 -14.36 -33.03
CA GLY A 108 -1.19 -15.08 -32.66
C GLY A 108 -0.06 -14.15 -32.23
N VAL A 109 0.13 -13.02 -32.90
CA VAL A 109 1.14 -12.02 -32.53
C VAL A 109 0.78 -11.35 -31.19
N VAL A 110 -0.48 -11.01 -30.97
CA VAL A 110 -0.94 -10.42 -29.70
C VAL A 110 -0.77 -11.42 -28.55
N ILE A 111 -1.19 -12.67 -28.72
CA ILE A 111 -1.05 -13.72 -27.71
C ILE A 111 0.44 -13.96 -27.40
N LEU A 112 1.30 -13.99 -28.41
CA LEU A 112 2.75 -14.15 -28.21
C LEU A 112 3.33 -12.98 -27.39
N ALA A 113 2.93 -11.74 -27.70
CA ALA A 113 3.35 -10.57 -26.94
C ALA A 113 2.88 -10.64 -25.47
N MET A 114 1.65 -11.08 -25.24
CA MET A 114 1.11 -11.25 -23.87
C MET A 114 1.88 -12.36 -23.11
N LEU A 115 2.19 -13.48 -23.75
CA LEU A 115 2.97 -14.55 -23.14
C LEU A 115 4.40 -14.10 -22.79
N LEU A 116 5.07 -13.40 -23.70
CA LEU A 116 6.39 -12.83 -23.42
C LEU A 116 6.35 -11.85 -22.26
N GLY A 117 5.36 -10.98 -22.24
CA GLY A 117 5.16 -10.03 -21.13
C GLY A 117 4.89 -10.74 -19.80
N TYR A 118 4.07 -11.78 -19.80
CA TYR A 118 3.81 -12.58 -18.61
C TYR A 118 5.09 -13.25 -18.08
N VAL A 119 5.91 -13.84 -18.95
CA VAL A 119 7.16 -14.50 -18.56
C VAL A 119 8.15 -13.48 -18.00
N THR A 120 8.35 -12.35 -18.68
CA THR A 120 9.32 -11.31 -18.26
C THR A 120 8.91 -10.58 -16.97
N SER A 121 7.63 -10.62 -16.60
CA SER A 121 7.11 -10.03 -15.35
C SER A 121 7.20 -10.96 -14.15
N ARG A 122 7.78 -12.17 -14.28
CA ARG A 122 7.92 -13.09 -13.16
C ARG A 122 8.98 -12.61 -12.16
N PRO A 123 8.68 -12.59 -10.85
CA PRO A 123 9.61 -12.06 -9.83
C PRO A 123 11.01 -12.65 -9.88
N GLY A 124 11.16 -13.94 -10.23
CA GLY A 124 12.46 -14.61 -10.32
C GLY A 124 13.32 -14.19 -11.51
N LEU A 125 12.78 -13.45 -12.49
CA LEU A 125 13.49 -12.95 -13.67
C LEU A 125 13.73 -11.44 -13.63
N GLN A 126 13.26 -10.77 -12.60
CA GLN A 126 13.37 -9.33 -12.46
C GLN A 126 14.73 -8.91 -11.92
N CYS A 127 15.39 -8.01 -12.64
CA CYS A 127 16.60 -7.33 -12.21
C CYS A 127 16.33 -5.83 -12.16
N PHE A 128 16.93 -5.17 -11.17
CA PHE A 128 16.70 -3.75 -10.93
C PHE A 128 18.04 -3.02 -10.85
N TYR A 129 18.11 -1.85 -11.48
CA TYR A 129 19.23 -0.93 -11.36
C TYR A 129 18.71 0.47 -11.08
N ASP A 130 19.06 1.02 -9.91
CA ASP A 130 18.73 2.38 -9.54
C ASP A 130 19.82 3.33 -10.06
N ALA A 131 19.52 4.04 -11.13
CA ALA A 131 20.40 5.02 -11.76
C ALA A 131 20.33 6.42 -11.11
N SER A 132 19.43 6.63 -10.14
CA SER A 132 19.32 7.92 -9.44
C SER A 132 20.57 8.20 -8.58
N SER A 133 20.96 9.48 -8.48
CA SER A 133 22.19 9.86 -7.74
C SER A 133 22.11 9.56 -6.25
N ILE A 134 20.92 9.71 -5.65
CA ILE A 134 20.68 9.48 -4.21
C ILE A 134 20.05 8.12 -3.92
N LYS A 135 19.99 7.21 -4.89
CA LYS A 135 19.38 5.87 -4.77
C LYS A 135 17.96 5.90 -4.23
N GLN A 136 17.18 6.88 -4.66
CA GLN A 136 15.82 7.11 -4.16
C GLN A 136 14.83 5.96 -4.44
N ASN A 137 15.14 5.08 -5.39
CA ASN A 137 14.32 3.92 -5.75
C ASN A 137 14.76 2.63 -5.02
N SER A 138 15.83 2.68 -4.25
CA SER A 138 16.35 1.58 -3.44
C SER A 138 16.00 1.80 -1.95
N LEU A 139 15.97 0.72 -1.18
CA LEU A 139 15.89 0.82 0.27
C LEU A 139 17.20 1.38 0.83
N ASN A 140 17.13 2.16 1.91
CA ASN A 140 18.33 2.57 2.63
C ASN A 140 19.01 1.34 3.30
N PRO A 141 20.31 1.41 3.63
CA PRO A 141 21.05 0.27 4.20
C PRO A 141 20.43 -0.30 5.47
N VAL A 142 19.87 0.53 6.35
CA VAL A 142 19.22 0.08 7.59
C VAL A 142 17.95 -0.72 7.29
N SER A 143 17.14 -0.24 6.33
CA SER A 143 15.96 -0.96 5.87
C SER A 143 16.31 -2.31 5.24
N GLN A 144 17.40 -2.37 4.46
CA GLN A 144 17.92 -3.61 3.87
C GLN A 144 18.31 -4.61 4.95
N GLU A 145 19.09 -4.19 5.97
CA GLU A 145 19.49 -5.03 7.09
C GLU A 145 18.30 -5.62 7.85
N ILE A 146 17.23 -4.82 8.07
CA ILE A 146 16.00 -5.30 8.70
C ILE A 146 15.33 -6.37 7.85
N MET A 147 15.25 -6.14 6.53
CA MET A 147 14.62 -7.07 5.59
C MET A 147 15.43 -8.38 5.44
N GLU A 148 16.75 -8.34 5.50
CA GLU A 148 17.62 -9.51 5.47
C GLU A 148 17.43 -10.41 6.71
N LYS A 149 17.19 -9.79 7.88
CA LYS A 149 16.88 -10.51 9.13
C LYS A 149 15.50 -11.15 9.15
N MET A 150 14.65 -10.83 8.17
CA MET A 150 13.28 -11.33 8.10
C MET A 150 13.22 -12.64 7.30
N ASP A 151 13.34 -13.77 7.98
CA ASP A 151 13.15 -15.09 7.35
C ASP A 151 11.66 -15.35 7.07
N GLY A 152 11.38 -16.12 6.01
CA GLY A 152 10.02 -16.49 5.60
C GLY A 152 9.24 -15.34 4.92
N GLY A 153 7.94 -15.56 4.73
CA GLY A 153 7.03 -14.62 4.09
C GLY A 153 6.50 -13.55 5.04
N LEU A 154 6.09 -12.45 4.46
CA LEU A 154 5.37 -11.35 5.13
C LEU A 154 4.04 -11.11 4.42
N THR A 155 2.95 -11.08 5.17
CA THR A 155 1.64 -10.65 4.68
C THR A 155 1.33 -9.26 5.23
N ILE A 156 0.98 -8.34 4.35
CA ILE A 156 0.51 -7.01 4.70
C ILE A 156 -0.98 -6.97 4.37
N THR A 157 -1.82 -6.99 5.38
CA THR A 157 -3.28 -6.88 5.21
C THR A 157 -3.71 -5.46 5.52
N THR A 158 -4.21 -4.76 4.51
CA THR A 158 -4.78 -3.41 4.63
C THR A 158 -6.26 -3.53 5.00
N TYR A 159 -6.62 -3.03 6.17
CA TYR A 159 -7.99 -2.93 6.65
C TYR A 159 -8.55 -1.57 6.28
N VAL A 160 -9.59 -1.57 5.46
CA VAL A 160 -10.19 -0.37 4.86
C VAL A 160 -11.61 -0.22 5.35
N ASN A 161 -11.86 0.76 6.21
CA ASN A 161 -13.17 1.04 6.75
C ASN A 161 -13.92 2.02 5.84
N LEU A 162 -15.10 1.64 5.36
CA LEU A 162 -15.96 2.47 4.50
C LEU A 162 -16.40 3.77 5.18
N LEU A 163 -16.50 3.79 6.51
CA LEU A 163 -16.94 4.96 7.28
C LEU A 163 -15.78 5.82 7.80
N ASP A 164 -14.53 5.42 7.56
CA ASP A 164 -13.35 6.24 7.89
C ASP A 164 -13.21 7.40 6.89
N VAL A 165 -12.83 8.57 7.39
CA VAL A 165 -12.49 9.75 6.57
C VAL A 165 -11.40 9.45 5.53
N ASN A 166 -10.54 8.48 5.81
CA ASN A 166 -9.44 8.04 4.94
C ASN A 166 -9.80 6.83 4.05
N PHE A 167 -11.06 6.47 3.91
CA PHE A 167 -11.51 5.37 3.04
C PHE A 167 -10.90 5.42 1.63
N TYR A 168 -10.85 6.63 1.04
CA TYR A 168 -10.35 6.88 -0.31
C TYR A 168 -8.89 6.41 -0.52
N LEU A 169 -8.08 6.29 0.55
CA LEU A 169 -6.68 5.85 0.46
C LEU A 169 -6.52 4.37 0.09
N GLY A 170 -7.54 3.56 0.39
CA GLY A 170 -7.53 2.13 0.14
C GLY A 170 -8.76 1.65 -0.61
N ALA A 171 -9.53 2.55 -1.22
CA ALA A 171 -10.68 2.20 -2.05
C ALA A 171 -10.29 1.13 -3.09
N PRO A 172 -11.22 0.29 -3.55
CA PRO A 172 -10.93 -0.77 -4.53
C PRO A 172 -10.18 -0.27 -5.77
N SER A 173 -10.49 0.94 -6.24
CA SER A 173 -9.82 1.60 -7.37
C SER A 173 -8.36 2.02 -7.08
N GLU A 174 -7.95 2.11 -5.83
CA GLU A 174 -6.63 2.59 -5.41
C GLU A 174 -5.65 1.47 -5.01
N ARG A 175 -6.07 0.19 -5.11
CA ARG A 175 -5.22 -0.96 -4.72
C ARG A 175 -3.84 -0.97 -5.37
N ASN A 176 -3.77 -0.66 -6.67
CA ASN A 176 -2.49 -0.62 -7.39
C ASN A 176 -1.62 0.56 -6.92
N SER A 177 -2.22 1.71 -6.66
CA SER A 177 -1.54 2.90 -6.14
C SER A 177 -0.98 2.62 -4.75
N ASP A 178 -1.75 1.97 -3.89
CA ASP A 178 -1.34 1.61 -2.55
C ASP A 178 -0.23 0.55 -2.56
N ALA A 179 -0.36 -0.52 -3.34
CA ALA A 179 0.67 -1.56 -3.48
C ALA A 179 2.00 -0.99 -4.01
N ASN A 180 1.94 0.00 -4.90
CA ASN A 180 3.14 0.66 -5.43
C ASN A 180 4.00 1.33 -4.34
N ARG A 181 3.42 1.74 -3.20
CA ARG A 181 4.17 2.31 -2.06
C ARG A 181 5.13 1.32 -1.42
N PHE A 182 4.81 0.03 -1.52
CA PHE A 182 5.62 -1.06 -0.96
C PHE A 182 6.58 -1.68 -2.00
N LYS A 183 6.59 -1.19 -3.24
CA LYS A 183 7.43 -1.77 -4.32
C LYS A 183 8.91 -1.89 -3.97
N LYS A 184 9.49 -0.91 -3.28
CA LYS A 184 10.90 -0.99 -2.85
C LYS A 184 11.15 -2.21 -1.96
N PHE A 185 10.25 -2.44 -1.00
CA PHE A 185 10.32 -3.59 -0.09
C PHE A 185 10.07 -4.91 -0.82
N ILE A 186 9.06 -4.95 -1.70
CA ILE A 186 8.72 -6.14 -2.49
C ILE A 186 9.84 -6.52 -3.46
N ARG A 187 10.52 -5.54 -4.09
CA ARG A 187 11.68 -5.79 -4.93
C ARG A 187 12.84 -6.41 -4.15
N PHE A 188 13.08 -5.91 -2.95
CA PHE A 188 14.15 -6.44 -2.08
C PHE A 188 13.78 -7.81 -1.51
N LYS A 189 12.49 -8.01 -1.16
CA LYS A 189 11.95 -9.27 -0.62
C LYS A 189 10.66 -9.67 -1.35
N PRO A 190 10.74 -10.51 -2.39
CA PRO A 190 9.57 -10.90 -3.20
C PRO A 190 8.51 -11.70 -2.45
N ASN A 191 8.81 -12.20 -1.24
CA ASN A 191 7.88 -12.98 -0.41
C ASN A 191 6.87 -12.11 0.37
N ILE A 192 6.75 -10.82 0.04
CA ILE A 192 5.74 -9.94 0.62
C ILE A 192 4.44 -10.09 -0.18
N ARG A 193 3.35 -10.40 0.52
CA ARG A 193 2.00 -10.48 -0.05
C ARG A 193 1.15 -9.32 0.46
N MET A 194 0.39 -8.70 -0.44
CA MET A 194 -0.52 -7.60 -0.10
C MET A 194 -1.96 -8.09 -0.18
N ASN A 195 -2.70 -7.96 0.92
CA ASN A 195 -4.13 -8.30 1.03
C ASN A 195 -4.93 -7.06 1.41
N TYR A 196 -6.22 -7.05 1.06
CA TYR A 196 -7.16 -5.98 1.43
C TYR A 196 -8.42 -6.60 2.03
N VAL A 197 -8.84 -6.06 3.17
CA VAL A 197 -10.09 -6.41 3.85
C VAL A 197 -10.92 -5.14 3.95
N TYR A 198 -12.08 -5.17 3.31
CA TYR A 198 -13.06 -4.10 3.36
C TYR A 198 -14.07 -4.39 4.44
N TYR A 199 -14.37 -3.40 5.26
CA TYR A 199 -15.33 -3.53 6.35
C TYR A 199 -16.00 -2.17 6.61
N TYR A 200 -17.01 -2.16 7.46
CA TYR A 200 -17.58 -0.95 8.02
C TYR A 200 -17.67 -1.06 9.54
N ALA A 201 -17.28 0.00 10.21
CA ALA A 201 -17.45 0.17 11.66
C ALA A 201 -17.45 1.66 11.98
N ASP A 202 -17.95 2.03 13.13
CA ASP A 202 -17.90 3.40 13.60
C ASP A 202 -16.45 3.82 13.87
N ALA A 203 -15.96 4.79 13.09
CA ALA A 203 -14.59 5.32 13.18
C ALA A 203 -14.57 6.74 13.78
N GLY A 204 -15.68 7.24 14.33
CA GLY A 204 -15.78 8.60 14.83
C GLY A 204 -15.62 9.66 13.73
N ASN A 205 -16.20 9.42 12.56
CA ASN A 205 -16.19 10.37 11.45
C ASN A 205 -17.30 11.42 11.64
N GLU A 206 -16.98 12.50 12.36
CA GLU A 206 -17.92 13.58 12.69
C GLU A 206 -18.62 14.16 11.45
N VAL A 207 -17.90 14.30 10.32
CA VAL A 207 -18.49 14.82 9.08
C VAL A 207 -19.61 13.90 8.56
N LEU A 208 -19.42 12.59 8.67
CA LEU A 208 -20.41 11.62 8.24
C LEU A 208 -21.57 11.54 9.25
N GLU A 209 -21.28 11.68 10.53
CA GLU A 209 -22.26 11.69 11.60
C GLU A 209 -23.16 12.91 11.50
N ASP A 210 -22.61 14.09 11.31
CA ASP A 210 -23.35 15.33 11.10
C ASP A 210 -24.21 15.30 9.83
N ARG A 211 -23.71 14.64 8.78
CA ARG A 211 -24.43 14.51 7.51
C ARG A 211 -25.60 13.54 7.59
N PHE A 212 -25.51 12.52 8.44
CA PHE A 212 -26.51 11.46 8.58
C PHE A 212 -26.77 11.14 10.07
N PRO A 213 -27.29 12.10 10.86
CA PRO A 213 -27.42 11.93 12.31
C PRO A 213 -28.42 10.84 12.71
N ASP A 214 -29.46 10.64 11.91
CA ASP A 214 -30.54 9.68 12.20
C ASP A 214 -30.25 8.24 11.73
N LEU A 215 -29.11 8.00 11.05
CA LEU A 215 -28.76 6.70 10.53
C LEU A 215 -27.85 5.95 11.50
N ASN A 216 -28.11 4.65 11.70
CA ASN A 216 -27.19 3.77 12.40
C ASN A 216 -25.98 3.41 11.52
N THR A 217 -24.96 2.77 12.11
CA THR A 217 -23.71 2.41 11.43
C THR A 217 -23.91 1.61 10.13
N GLN A 218 -24.80 0.61 10.15
CA GLN A 218 -25.13 -0.18 8.96
C GLN A 218 -25.82 0.64 7.87
N GLN A 219 -26.75 1.50 8.25
CA GLN A 219 -27.45 2.38 7.31
C GLN A 219 -26.52 3.43 6.70
N ARG A 220 -25.58 3.98 7.51
CA ARG A 220 -24.52 4.86 7.02
C ARG A 220 -23.62 4.12 6.02
N ALA A 221 -23.22 2.88 6.33
CA ALA A 221 -22.41 2.06 5.45
C ALA A 221 -23.10 1.79 4.11
N TRP A 222 -24.38 1.42 4.14
CA TRP A 222 -25.16 1.24 2.91
C TRP A 222 -25.23 2.52 2.08
N LYS A 223 -25.45 3.66 2.75
CA LYS A 223 -25.51 4.96 2.09
C LYS A 223 -24.19 5.34 1.44
N MET A 224 -23.08 5.10 2.14
CA MET A 224 -21.75 5.37 1.62
C MET A 224 -21.39 4.45 0.45
N ALA A 225 -21.72 3.15 0.52
CA ALA A 225 -21.50 2.22 -0.57
C ALA A 225 -22.21 2.68 -1.85
N VAL A 226 -23.46 3.11 -1.74
CA VAL A 226 -24.21 3.66 -2.89
C VAL A 226 -23.57 4.94 -3.44
N MET A 227 -23.06 5.82 -2.56
CA MET A 227 -22.40 7.07 -3.00
C MET A 227 -21.08 6.83 -3.71
N GLU A 228 -20.35 5.78 -3.32
CA GLU A 228 -19.06 5.40 -3.90
C GLU A 228 -19.21 4.40 -5.07
N ASP A 229 -20.45 4.07 -5.47
CA ASP A 229 -20.76 3.07 -6.52
C ASP A 229 -20.14 1.69 -6.22
N LEU A 230 -20.25 1.26 -4.96
CA LEU A 230 -19.69 0.00 -4.47
C LEU A 230 -20.80 -0.93 -3.97
N ASP A 231 -20.55 -2.24 -4.08
CA ASP A 231 -21.42 -3.25 -3.51
C ASP A 231 -21.21 -3.38 -2.00
N ILE A 232 -22.26 -3.19 -1.20
CA ILE A 232 -22.19 -3.32 0.27
C ILE A 232 -21.81 -4.75 0.69
N GLU A 233 -22.08 -5.77 -0.10
CA GLU A 233 -21.76 -7.16 0.21
C GLU A 233 -20.26 -7.44 0.25
N MET A 234 -19.43 -6.58 -0.34
CA MET A 234 -17.97 -6.68 -0.25
C MET A 234 -17.41 -6.26 1.11
N PHE A 235 -18.22 -5.61 1.96
CA PHE A 235 -17.79 -5.08 3.24
C PHE A 235 -18.22 -5.99 4.40
N LEU A 236 -17.26 -6.39 5.23
CA LEU A 236 -17.52 -7.14 6.44
C LEU A 236 -18.25 -6.27 7.48
N SER A 237 -19.17 -6.87 8.23
CA SER A 237 -19.80 -6.18 9.37
C SER A 237 -18.80 -5.99 10.52
N PRO A 238 -19.11 -5.11 11.51
CA PRO A 238 -18.28 -4.94 12.71
C PRO A 238 -17.99 -6.27 13.42
N GLU A 239 -18.99 -7.16 13.51
CA GLU A 239 -18.86 -8.47 14.16
C GLU A 239 -17.96 -9.42 13.34
N GLN A 240 -18.07 -9.37 12.03
CA GLN A 240 -17.26 -10.21 11.13
C GLN A 240 -15.78 -9.81 11.14
N VAL A 241 -15.47 -8.51 11.13
CA VAL A 241 -14.09 -8.05 11.20
C VAL A 241 -13.48 -8.31 12.58
N ALA A 242 -14.26 -8.17 13.67
CA ALA A 242 -13.80 -8.45 15.03
C ALA A 242 -13.42 -9.93 15.26
N GLN A 243 -14.01 -10.86 14.49
CA GLN A 243 -13.60 -12.26 14.50
C GLN A 243 -12.21 -12.50 13.86
N GLN A 244 -11.76 -11.61 12.99
CA GLN A 244 -10.48 -11.73 12.30
C GLN A 244 -9.36 -10.97 13.01
N VAL A 245 -9.66 -9.77 13.50
CA VAL A 245 -8.68 -8.85 14.10
C VAL A 245 -9.38 -7.89 15.06
N ASP A 246 -8.70 -7.57 16.18
CA ASP A 246 -9.13 -6.49 17.07
C ASP A 246 -8.55 -5.16 16.55
N LEU A 247 -9.43 -4.28 16.07
CA LEU A 247 -9.11 -2.94 15.60
C LEU A 247 -9.56 -1.83 16.57
N SER A 248 -10.03 -2.17 17.75
CA SER A 248 -10.52 -1.19 18.74
C SER A 248 -9.41 -0.21 19.16
N GLY A 249 -8.20 -0.72 19.41
CA GLY A 249 -7.03 0.08 19.70
C GLY A 249 -6.59 1.00 18.56
N GLU A 250 -6.96 0.67 17.32
CA GLU A 250 -6.73 1.47 16.12
C GLU A 250 -7.92 2.39 15.78
N LYS A 251 -8.92 2.47 16.66
CA LYS A 251 -10.15 3.28 16.49
C LYS A 251 -10.88 2.99 15.16
N TYR A 252 -10.81 1.75 14.68
CA TYR A 252 -11.38 1.32 13.40
C TYR A 252 -10.99 2.19 12.20
N ARG A 253 -9.84 2.85 12.25
CA ARG A 253 -9.30 3.66 11.16
C ARG A 253 -8.60 2.79 10.12
N PHE A 254 -8.26 3.40 8.99
CA PHE A 254 -7.40 2.78 7.98
C PHE A 254 -6.06 2.36 8.59
N VAL A 255 -5.77 1.06 8.57
CA VAL A 255 -4.54 0.51 9.17
C VAL A 255 -4.09 -0.73 8.42
N ARG A 256 -2.79 -1.04 8.49
CA ARG A 256 -2.23 -2.27 7.94
C ARG A 256 -1.73 -3.18 9.04
N LEU A 257 -2.11 -4.45 8.98
CA LEU A 257 -1.54 -5.50 9.81
C LEU A 257 -0.41 -6.18 9.03
N LEU A 258 0.80 -6.11 9.56
CA LEU A 258 1.96 -6.83 9.08
C LEU A 258 2.07 -8.13 9.88
N GLU A 259 2.05 -9.26 9.19
CA GLU A 259 2.07 -10.58 9.80
C GLU A 259 3.11 -11.48 9.13
N ARG A 260 4.03 -12.03 9.94
CA ARG A 260 5.00 -13.03 9.49
C ARG A 260 4.41 -14.45 9.57
N GLU A 261 4.97 -15.37 8.80
CA GLU A 261 4.61 -16.81 8.86
C GLU A 261 4.80 -17.42 10.25
N ASN A 262 5.66 -16.85 11.10
CA ASN A 262 5.85 -17.30 12.48
C ASN A 262 4.81 -16.74 13.48
N GLY A 263 3.78 -16.06 12.99
CA GLY A 263 2.68 -15.50 13.79
C GLY A 263 2.96 -14.17 14.47
N LYS A 264 4.19 -13.60 14.35
CA LYS A 264 4.44 -12.24 14.85
C LYS A 264 3.69 -11.21 14.02
N LYS A 265 3.02 -10.26 14.72
CA LYS A 265 2.16 -9.23 14.11
C LYS A 265 2.53 -7.85 14.62
N THR A 266 2.30 -6.84 13.81
CA THR A 266 2.37 -5.43 14.19
C THR A 266 1.50 -4.60 13.28
N PHE A 267 1.01 -3.46 13.78
CA PHE A 267 0.28 -2.49 12.96
C PHE A 267 1.23 -1.48 12.33
N LEU A 268 0.92 -1.10 11.10
CA LEU A 268 1.51 0.03 10.38
C LEU A 268 0.37 1.01 10.06
N ARG A 269 0.49 2.21 10.61
CA ARG A 269 -0.57 3.22 10.63
C ARG A 269 -0.36 4.28 9.56
N ILE A 270 -1.41 5.04 9.29
CA ILE A 270 -1.36 6.33 8.61
C ILE A 270 -1.43 7.45 9.66
N PHE A 271 -1.08 8.67 9.26
CA PHE A 271 -0.88 9.79 10.19
C PHE A 271 -1.72 11.01 9.81
N ASP A 272 -2.11 11.80 10.81
CA ASP A 272 -2.90 13.02 10.61
C ASP A 272 -1.97 14.23 10.37
N ASP A 273 -1.08 14.09 9.39
CA ASP A 273 -0.17 15.16 8.95
C ASP A 273 -0.17 15.31 7.42
N SER A 274 0.62 16.26 6.90
CA SER A 274 0.71 16.55 5.46
C SER A 274 1.16 15.36 4.60
N TYR A 275 1.71 14.31 5.22
CA TYR A 275 2.22 13.11 4.57
C TYR A 275 1.46 11.86 5.02
N ILE A 276 0.18 11.87 5.03
CA ILE A 276 -0.72 10.83 5.55
C ILE A 276 -0.13 9.41 5.58
N TYR A 277 0.53 8.98 4.52
CA TYR A 277 1.13 7.64 4.43
C TYR A 277 2.45 7.51 5.20
N PRO A 278 2.75 6.30 5.73
CA PRO A 278 4.05 6.01 6.32
C PRO A 278 5.16 6.10 5.28
N ARG A 279 6.28 6.67 5.67
CA ARG A 279 7.52 6.72 4.89
C ARG A 279 8.34 5.44 5.10
N GLU A 280 9.44 5.30 4.39
CA GLU A 280 10.35 4.16 4.51
C GLU A 280 10.77 3.90 5.97
N GLY A 281 11.01 4.95 6.76
CA GLY A 281 11.40 4.83 8.17
C GLY A 281 10.35 4.16 9.04
N GLU A 282 9.08 4.58 8.94
CA GLU A 282 7.99 3.99 9.72
C GLU A 282 7.66 2.56 9.25
N ILE A 283 7.73 2.30 7.93
CA ILE A 283 7.54 0.95 7.39
C ILE A 283 8.65 0.03 7.92
N SER A 284 9.91 0.45 7.84
CA SER A 284 11.05 -0.32 8.35
C SER A 284 11.01 -0.52 9.86
N THR A 285 10.53 0.48 10.60
CA THR A 285 10.32 0.39 12.05
C THR A 285 9.26 -0.66 12.39
N ALA A 286 8.12 -0.67 11.68
CA ALA A 286 7.11 -1.70 11.87
C ALA A 286 7.68 -3.10 11.52
N MET A 287 8.43 -3.23 10.43
CA MET A 287 9.09 -4.48 10.06
C MET A 287 10.14 -4.92 11.08
N LYS A 288 10.89 -3.98 11.67
CA LYS A 288 11.87 -4.26 12.72
C LYS A 288 11.24 -4.92 13.94
N ARG A 289 10.03 -4.49 14.35
CA ARG A 289 9.27 -5.11 15.46
C ARG A 289 8.96 -6.59 15.22
N LEU A 290 8.91 -7.03 13.97
CA LEU A 290 8.66 -8.43 13.62
C LEU A 290 9.92 -9.30 13.71
N VAL A 291 11.12 -8.73 13.68
CA VAL A 291 12.39 -9.46 13.70
C VAL A 291 13.16 -9.30 15.00
N THR A 292 13.00 -8.17 15.69
CA THR A 292 13.64 -7.89 16.99
C THR A 292 12.59 -7.63 18.07
N LYS A 293 12.95 -7.81 19.33
CA LYS A 293 12.12 -7.37 20.46
C LYS A 293 12.08 -5.84 20.44
N ALA A 294 10.89 -5.25 20.55
CA ALA A 294 10.75 -3.81 20.70
C ALA A 294 11.24 -3.37 22.08
N PRO A 295 11.95 -2.25 22.19
CA PRO A 295 12.26 -1.67 23.51
C PRO A 295 10.98 -1.27 24.23
N LYS A 296 10.88 -1.58 25.52
CA LYS A 296 9.72 -1.31 26.36
C LYS A 296 9.93 -0.08 27.23
N VAL A 297 9.08 0.93 27.02
CA VAL A 297 9.06 2.17 27.78
C VAL A 297 7.85 2.16 28.71
N VAL A 298 8.06 2.29 30.01
CA VAL A 298 7.01 2.28 31.00
C VAL A 298 6.95 3.61 31.73
N PHE A 299 5.78 4.22 31.75
CA PHE A 299 5.51 5.48 32.43
C PHE A 299 4.99 5.20 33.85
N LEU A 300 5.61 5.80 34.84
CA LEU A 300 5.15 5.73 36.20
C LEU A 300 3.98 6.69 36.41
N THR A 301 2.93 6.23 37.08
CA THR A 301 1.74 7.01 37.42
C THR A 301 1.31 6.73 38.84
N GLY A 302 0.49 7.62 39.45
CA GLY A 302 -0.05 7.44 40.79
C GLY A 302 0.34 8.55 41.79
N HIS A 303 1.38 9.34 41.48
CA HIS A 303 1.86 10.44 42.34
C HIS A 303 1.64 11.83 41.69
N GLY A 304 0.74 11.90 40.71
CA GLY A 304 0.43 13.12 39.96
C GLY A 304 1.36 13.38 38.80
N GLU A 305 2.11 12.36 38.38
CA GLU A 305 2.94 12.38 37.18
C GLU A 305 2.09 12.64 35.93
N ARG A 306 2.77 12.98 34.84
CA ARG A 306 2.14 13.10 33.52
C ARG A 306 1.70 11.73 33.02
N ASP A 307 0.45 11.67 32.53
CA ASP A 307 -0.20 10.42 32.19
C ASP A 307 -0.24 10.20 30.66
N ILE A 308 0.06 8.99 30.23
CA ILE A 308 -0.03 8.60 28.81
C ILE A 308 -1.48 8.38 28.35
N GLN A 309 -2.44 8.24 29.26
CA GLN A 309 -3.85 8.07 28.93
C GLN A 309 -4.60 9.40 28.76
N ARG A 310 -3.96 10.51 29.07
CA ARG A 310 -4.56 11.84 28.98
C ARG A 310 -3.95 12.64 27.84
N ALA A 311 -4.83 13.31 27.08
CA ALA A 311 -4.44 14.28 26.07
C ALA A 311 -4.45 15.68 26.66
N GLY A 312 -3.37 16.45 26.48
CA GLY A 312 -3.27 17.83 26.95
C GLY A 312 -1.81 18.28 27.07
N ASP A 313 -1.60 19.59 27.35
CA ASP A 313 -0.28 20.23 27.41
C ASP A 313 0.65 19.64 28.47
N ARG A 314 0.08 18.99 29.48
CA ARG A 314 0.80 18.39 30.60
C ARG A 314 0.79 16.87 30.61
N ASP A 315 0.26 16.24 29.57
CA ASP A 315 0.12 14.79 29.51
C ASP A 315 0.81 14.22 28.26
N TYR A 316 1.01 12.91 28.26
CA TYR A 316 1.87 12.29 27.26
C TYR A 316 1.14 11.39 26.27
N TYR A 317 -0.21 11.49 26.15
CA TYR A 317 -0.97 10.68 25.19
C TYR A 317 -0.42 10.79 23.77
N THR A 318 -0.32 12.01 23.25
CA THR A 318 0.14 12.25 21.88
C THR A 318 1.56 11.77 21.65
N PHE A 319 2.45 12.03 22.61
CA PHE A 319 3.85 11.62 22.51
C PHE A 319 4.03 10.09 22.65
N ALA A 320 3.25 9.45 23.52
CA ALA A 320 3.48 8.06 23.90
C ALA A 320 2.68 7.06 23.05
N ILE A 321 1.37 7.24 22.97
CA ILE A 321 0.44 6.21 22.47
C ILE A 321 -0.57 6.68 21.41
N ASP A 322 -0.51 7.92 20.96
CA ASP A 322 -1.42 8.38 19.90
C ASP A 322 -1.11 7.66 18.57
N PRO A 323 -2.03 6.84 18.05
CA PRO A 323 -1.80 6.10 16.82
C PRO A 323 -1.74 7.00 15.58
N THR A 324 -2.29 8.22 15.66
CA THR A 324 -2.37 9.16 14.54
C THR A 324 -1.19 10.13 14.47
N PHE A 325 -0.45 10.25 15.57
CA PHE A 325 0.73 11.10 15.62
C PHE A 325 1.97 10.33 15.18
N ARG A 326 2.57 10.72 14.05
CA ARG A 326 3.73 10.06 13.44
C ARG A 326 4.87 9.77 14.42
N HIS A 327 5.16 10.73 15.28
CA HIS A 327 6.31 10.70 16.20
C HIS A 327 5.98 10.13 17.58
N SER A 328 4.79 9.54 17.77
CA SER A 328 4.50 8.83 19.01
C SER A 328 5.41 7.60 19.18
N LEU A 329 5.72 7.24 20.41
CA LEU A 329 6.62 6.13 20.70
C LEU A 329 6.16 4.81 20.07
N ILE A 330 4.84 4.53 20.08
CA ILE A 330 4.31 3.32 19.48
C ILE A 330 4.53 3.26 17.95
N ASN A 331 4.54 4.41 17.27
CA ASN A 331 4.81 4.53 15.85
C ASN A 331 6.32 4.54 15.53
N GLN A 332 7.15 4.86 16.53
CA GLN A 332 8.61 4.82 16.43
C GLN A 332 9.21 3.48 16.88
N GLY A 333 8.38 2.47 17.11
CA GLY A 333 8.83 1.10 17.31
C GLY A 333 9.02 0.68 18.75
N PHE A 334 8.55 1.47 19.73
CA PHE A 334 8.57 1.15 21.14
C PHE A 334 7.29 0.45 21.58
N ASP A 335 7.40 -0.45 22.55
CA ASP A 335 6.27 -0.90 23.37
C ASP A 335 6.09 0.09 24.52
N VAL A 336 4.88 0.56 24.73
CA VAL A 336 4.58 1.60 25.74
C VAL A 336 3.52 1.07 26.68
N ASP A 337 3.77 1.27 27.98
CA ASP A 337 2.85 0.86 29.05
C ASP A 337 2.92 1.88 30.20
N SER A 338 2.00 1.77 31.15
CA SER A 338 2.03 2.55 32.41
C SER A 338 1.95 1.63 33.63
N ILE A 339 2.57 2.06 34.73
CA ILE A 339 2.55 1.32 35.97
C ILE A 339 2.29 2.26 37.16
N ILE A 340 1.49 1.76 38.10
CA ILE A 340 1.28 2.40 39.42
C ILE A 340 2.03 1.59 40.45
N LEU A 341 2.91 2.24 41.23
CA LEU A 341 3.61 1.63 42.34
C LEU A 341 2.71 1.59 43.59
N SER A 342 1.65 0.77 43.53
CA SER A 342 0.75 0.59 44.66
C SER A 342 0.86 -0.83 45.23
N GLY A 343 0.75 -0.97 46.56
CA GLY A 343 0.79 -2.28 47.21
C GLY A 343 2.15 -2.98 47.08
N ASP A 344 2.12 -4.29 46.76
CA ASP A 344 3.32 -5.12 46.59
C ASP A 344 3.79 -5.27 45.12
N ARG A 345 3.30 -4.43 44.22
CA ARG A 345 3.62 -4.52 42.78
C ARG A 345 5.04 -3.96 42.54
N ALA A 346 5.95 -4.83 42.15
CA ALA A 346 7.30 -4.44 41.73
C ALA A 346 7.30 -3.99 40.28
N ILE A 347 8.30 -3.19 39.89
CA ILE A 347 8.56 -2.84 38.49
C ILE A 347 8.94 -4.12 37.73
N PRO A 348 8.30 -4.40 36.57
CA PRO A 348 8.66 -5.55 35.75
C PRO A 348 10.13 -5.51 35.32
N MET A 349 10.80 -6.65 35.38
CA MET A 349 12.22 -6.77 34.98
C MET A 349 12.47 -6.70 33.50
N ASP A 350 11.40 -6.72 32.68
CA ASP A 350 11.45 -6.74 31.21
C ASP A 350 11.31 -5.36 30.57
N ILE A 351 11.44 -4.29 31.33
CA ILE A 351 11.42 -2.90 30.83
C ILE A 351 12.83 -2.42 30.49
N ASP A 352 12.93 -1.61 29.44
CA ASP A 352 14.19 -1.00 29.01
C ASP A 352 14.33 0.43 29.53
N VAL A 353 13.21 1.16 29.68
CA VAL A 353 13.16 2.54 30.16
C VAL A 353 11.99 2.73 31.11
N LEU A 354 12.24 3.28 32.28
CA LEU A 354 11.23 3.79 33.21
C LEU A 354 11.20 5.32 33.13
N VAL A 355 10.03 5.89 32.84
CA VAL A 355 9.80 7.34 32.76
C VAL A 355 9.08 7.78 34.03
N VAL A 356 9.70 8.68 34.80
CA VAL A 356 9.11 9.37 35.93
C VAL A 356 9.06 10.86 35.61
N ALA A 357 7.89 11.37 35.26
CA ALA A 357 7.77 12.70 34.68
C ALA A 357 6.84 13.59 35.51
N ASP A 358 7.40 14.71 35.96
CA ASP A 358 6.68 15.77 36.70
C ASP A 358 5.99 15.25 37.97
N LEU A 359 6.78 14.59 38.84
CA LEU A 359 6.33 14.04 40.12
C LEU A 359 5.76 15.13 41.03
N GLN A 360 4.49 15.04 41.41
CA GLN A 360 3.79 16.03 42.24
C GLN A 360 3.79 15.66 43.77
N ARG A 361 3.94 14.37 44.07
CA ARG A 361 3.98 13.84 45.42
C ARG A 361 5.20 12.95 45.59
N PRO A 362 5.97 13.06 46.72
CA PRO A 362 7.16 12.25 46.94
C PRO A 362 6.81 10.77 47.07
N PHE A 363 7.72 9.92 46.63
CA PHE A 363 7.61 8.48 46.84
C PHE A 363 7.85 8.15 48.33
N SER A 364 7.17 7.15 48.83
CA SER A 364 7.48 6.53 50.10
C SER A 364 8.82 5.75 50.02
N ILE A 365 9.43 5.49 51.16
CA ILE A 365 10.67 4.69 51.25
C ILE A 365 10.49 3.30 50.65
N ARG A 366 9.29 2.71 50.78
CA ARG A 366 8.95 1.40 50.17
C ARG A 366 8.88 1.44 48.65
N GLU A 367 8.37 2.51 48.12
CA GLU A 367 8.30 2.71 46.66
C GLU A 367 9.68 2.98 46.06
N LEU A 368 10.50 3.81 46.73
CA LEU A 368 11.90 4.05 46.33
C LEU A 368 12.73 2.77 46.29
N ALA A 369 12.49 1.83 47.22
CA ALA A 369 13.19 0.56 47.24
C ALA A 369 12.79 -0.40 46.07
N ARG A 370 11.78 -0.05 45.28
CA ARG A 370 11.26 -0.83 44.13
C ARG A 370 11.62 -0.22 42.80
N ILE A 371 11.99 1.05 42.75
CA ILE A 371 12.55 1.75 41.60
C ILE A 371 14.03 1.42 41.44
#